data_4057d3e9d891be88b1a5e621e0cb1048
#
_entry.id   4057d3e9d891be88b1a5e621e0cb1048
#
_cell.length_a   1.000
_cell.length_b   1.000
_cell.length_c   1.000
_cell.angle_alpha   90.00
_cell.angle_beta   90.00
_cell.angle_gamma   90.00
#
_symmetry.space_group_name_H-M   'P 1'
#
loop_
_entity.id
_entity.type
_entity.pdbx_description
1 polymer ?
#
loop_
_entity_poly.entity_id
_entity_poly.type
_entity_poly.pdbx_seq_one_letter_code
_entity_poly.pdbx_strand_id
1 'polypeptide(L)'
;MGVTRTVVRPREESDIQLREDRIGKYFRKYLNKFVFVEFSNEFLAKSKTGDVMKGVPVPLRKKEVKAFAGGEGVDMMVLAENMAWVMGCDPHFKYTKQYCEFLTRGFGKKMTEGILKKGRDAAEQGEMDQACIMFRACLCLQYDYLHAMYSYTRALRVMYMSSRNEEYVGRVKAECLDWLELLTETHPRFAMGYYYLGYAYLNMGLYAKAVAAWNGFLKYTKNNKDRKEIRNRIQQISDPVKIEEGCNDIMAGRYVDGINTLEAYTKTQFNDWWPLHYYLGIGYQMSGDVKAAVTEFKKVLAINGSHLETMKELVSIYESQGDKDGINKYAKKIELIEKAQAEEQAKLRKETEAEDKKIQEQEPEKLEPEYIETDESQREDEPADGDGKKGAGKDGAKDQPKKTLVKRLGSKK
;
A
#
# COMPACT_ATOMS: atom_id res chain seq x y z
N MET A 1 26.56 22.19 -9.67
CA MET A 1 26.32 20.96 -10.49
C MET A 1 26.58 19.75 -9.61
N GLY A 2 25.55 19.23 -8.97
CA GLY A 2 25.64 18.01 -8.16
C GLY A 2 25.12 16.84 -8.99
N VAL A 3 26.02 15.94 -9.36
CA VAL A 3 25.68 14.69 -10.03
C VAL A 3 25.05 13.77 -8.95
N THR A 4 23.75 13.66 -8.96
CA THR A 4 23.05 12.62 -8.19
C THR A 4 23.42 11.26 -8.77
N ARG A 5 24.34 10.56 -8.10
CA ARG A 5 24.63 9.16 -8.37
C ARG A 5 23.34 8.37 -8.08
N THR A 6 22.74 7.83 -9.12
CA THR A 6 21.70 6.80 -8.99
C THR A 6 22.34 5.59 -8.31
N VAL A 7 22.02 5.37 -7.05
CA VAL A 7 22.42 4.17 -6.34
C VAL A 7 21.59 3.02 -6.93
N VAL A 8 22.21 2.24 -7.81
CA VAL A 8 21.65 0.96 -8.27
C VAL A 8 21.71 0.01 -7.09
N ARG A 9 20.58 -0.22 -6.43
CA ARG A 9 20.48 -1.19 -5.33
C ARG A 9 20.64 -2.62 -5.86
N PRO A 10 21.32 -3.52 -5.12
CA PRO A 10 21.47 -4.92 -5.52
C PRO A 10 20.10 -5.61 -5.61
N ARG A 11 19.93 -6.46 -6.63
CA ARG A 11 18.69 -7.19 -6.97
C ARG A 11 18.30 -8.33 -6.01
N GLU A 12 18.95 -8.50 -4.87
CA GLU A 12 18.89 -9.74 -4.08
C GLU A 12 17.79 -9.80 -3.00
N GLU A 13 17.13 -8.68 -2.69
CA GLU A 13 15.98 -8.68 -1.78
C GLU A 13 14.78 -8.07 -2.48
N SER A 14 13.64 -8.77 -2.47
CA SER A 14 12.41 -8.20 -3.02
C SER A 14 12.05 -6.99 -2.17
N ASP A 15 12.24 -5.80 -2.72
CA ASP A 15 12.03 -4.53 -2.01
C ASP A 15 10.61 -4.37 -1.45
N ILE A 16 9.64 -5.15 -1.95
CA ILE A 16 8.29 -5.17 -1.38
C ILE A 16 8.28 -5.69 0.05
N GLN A 17 9.18 -6.60 0.42
CA GLN A 17 9.31 -7.11 1.79
C GLN A 17 9.97 -6.13 2.76
N LEU A 18 10.66 -5.12 2.22
CA LEU A 18 11.28 -4.05 3.01
C LEU A 18 10.36 -2.83 3.18
N ARG A 19 9.22 -2.79 2.44
CA ARG A 19 8.26 -1.70 2.52
C ARG A 19 7.22 -1.98 3.61
N GLU A 20 6.75 -0.92 4.25
CA GLU A 20 5.59 -1.01 5.12
C GLU A 20 4.37 -1.51 4.34
N ASP A 21 3.71 -2.55 4.81
CA ASP A 21 2.46 -3.05 4.24
C ASP A 21 1.26 -2.32 4.86
N ARG A 22 0.93 -1.13 4.33
CA ARG A 22 -0.13 -0.26 4.87
C ARG A 22 -1.52 -0.85 4.78
N ILE A 23 -1.75 -1.74 3.81
CA ILE A 23 -3.09 -2.25 3.48
C ILE A 23 -3.22 -3.77 3.57
N GLY A 24 -2.16 -4.49 3.93
CA GLY A 24 -2.16 -5.95 4.07
C GLY A 24 -3.23 -6.47 5.02
N LYS A 25 -3.51 -5.72 6.10
CA LYS A 25 -4.58 -6.10 7.04
C LYS A 25 -5.93 -6.33 6.36
N TYR A 26 -6.23 -5.62 5.28
CA TYR A 26 -7.49 -5.79 4.55
C TYR A 26 -7.54 -7.03 3.66
N PHE A 27 -6.37 -7.61 3.33
CA PHE A 27 -6.26 -8.79 2.47
C PHE A 27 -6.01 -10.08 3.24
N ARG A 28 -5.41 -10.05 4.44
CA ARG A 28 -5.08 -11.25 5.22
C ARG A 28 -6.30 -12.12 5.55
N LYS A 29 -7.50 -11.53 5.69
CA LYS A 29 -8.76 -12.27 5.85
C LYS A 29 -8.99 -13.33 4.77
N TYR A 30 -8.45 -13.15 3.56
CA TYR A 30 -8.60 -14.10 2.47
C TYR A 30 -7.73 -15.35 2.61
N LEU A 31 -6.76 -15.35 3.54
CA LEU A 31 -5.92 -16.52 3.85
C LEU A 31 -6.71 -17.65 4.50
N ASN A 32 -7.85 -17.36 5.14
CA ASN A 32 -8.74 -18.36 5.74
C ASN A 32 -9.32 -19.39 4.74
N LYS A 33 -9.16 -19.15 3.43
CA LYS A 33 -9.60 -20.05 2.37
C LYS A 33 -8.64 -21.20 2.12
N PHE A 34 -7.43 -21.15 2.71
CA PHE A 34 -6.36 -22.09 2.44
C PHE A 34 -6.11 -23.05 3.62
N VAL A 35 -5.70 -24.24 3.26
CA VAL A 35 -5.10 -25.25 4.13
C VAL A 35 -3.68 -25.45 3.62
N PHE A 36 -2.72 -25.58 4.51
CA PHE A 36 -1.32 -25.73 4.13
C PHE A 36 -0.91 -27.20 4.27
N VAL A 37 -0.27 -27.74 3.22
CA VAL A 37 0.21 -29.11 3.15
C VAL A 37 1.68 -29.12 2.79
N GLU A 38 2.41 -30.19 3.10
CA GLU A 38 3.80 -30.35 2.67
C GLU A 38 3.89 -31.38 1.52
N PHE A 39 4.80 -31.15 0.60
CA PHE A 39 5.12 -32.13 -0.44
C PHE A 39 5.75 -33.37 0.17
N SER A 40 5.42 -34.54 -0.37
CA SER A 40 6.07 -35.79 0.01
C SER A 40 7.57 -35.79 -0.37
N ASN A 41 8.38 -36.52 0.37
CA ASN A 41 9.81 -36.68 0.09
C ASN A 41 10.06 -37.26 -1.31
N GLU A 42 9.15 -38.12 -1.80
CA GLU A 42 9.24 -38.70 -3.16
C GLU A 42 9.03 -37.64 -4.24
N PHE A 43 8.07 -36.75 -4.03
CA PHE A 43 7.85 -35.61 -4.95
C PHE A 43 9.04 -34.67 -4.94
N LEU A 44 9.55 -34.30 -3.77
CA LEU A 44 10.70 -33.41 -3.61
C LEU A 44 11.96 -33.97 -4.29
N ALA A 45 12.20 -35.29 -4.14
CA ALA A 45 13.37 -35.95 -4.76
C ALA A 45 13.33 -35.95 -6.30
N LYS A 46 12.12 -35.94 -6.90
CA LYS A 46 11.92 -35.91 -8.36
C LYS A 46 11.76 -34.51 -8.92
N SER A 47 11.51 -33.51 -8.07
CA SER A 47 11.25 -32.14 -8.49
C SER A 47 12.54 -31.33 -8.65
N LYS A 48 12.61 -30.50 -9.71
CA LYS A 48 13.70 -29.52 -9.90
C LYS A 48 13.73 -28.42 -8.82
N THR A 49 12.68 -28.32 -8.02
CA THR A 49 12.50 -27.31 -6.96
C THR A 49 12.39 -27.95 -5.58
N GLY A 50 12.72 -29.25 -5.47
CA GLY A 50 12.58 -29.99 -4.22
C GLY A 50 13.49 -29.47 -3.10
N ASP A 51 14.65 -28.94 -3.45
CA ASP A 51 15.59 -28.28 -2.54
C ASP A 51 14.96 -27.05 -1.87
N VAL A 52 14.23 -26.25 -2.62
CA VAL A 52 13.58 -25.00 -2.15
C VAL A 52 12.34 -25.31 -1.30
N MET A 53 11.59 -26.35 -1.65
CA MET A 53 10.28 -26.65 -1.07
C MET A 53 10.30 -27.63 0.09
N LYS A 54 11.48 -28.12 0.50
CA LYS A 54 11.61 -29.01 1.65
C LYS A 54 11.20 -28.31 2.95
N GLY A 55 10.16 -28.82 3.62
CA GLY A 55 9.61 -28.23 4.84
C GLY A 55 8.88 -26.90 4.62
N VAL A 56 8.57 -26.57 3.38
CA VAL A 56 7.79 -25.38 3.01
C VAL A 56 6.33 -25.79 2.79
N PRO A 57 5.39 -25.29 3.60
CA PRO A 57 3.98 -25.59 3.42
C PRO A 57 3.45 -24.92 2.15
N VAL A 58 2.60 -25.64 1.41
CA VAL A 58 1.97 -25.18 0.16
C VAL A 58 0.46 -24.99 0.36
N PRO A 59 -0.12 -23.89 -0.14
CA PRO A 59 -1.53 -23.57 0.10
C PRO A 59 -2.45 -24.32 -0.86
N LEU A 60 -3.44 -25.03 -0.29
CA LEU A 60 -4.53 -25.66 -1.01
C LEU A 60 -5.87 -25.07 -0.57
N ARG A 61 -6.81 -24.90 -1.49
CA ARG A 61 -8.20 -24.60 -1.13
C ARG A 61 -8.88 -25.86 -0.63
N LYS A 62 -9.91 -25.72 0.22
CA LYS A 62 -10.62 -26.86 0.82
C LYS A 62 -11.08 -27.91 -0.19
N LYS A 63 -11.50 -27.50 -1.39
CA LYS A 63 -11.89 -28.42 -2.48
C LYS A 63 -10.73 -29.21 -3.07
N GLU A 64 -9.51 -28.67 -3.02
CA GLU A 64 -8.31 -29.26 -3.58
C GLU A 64 -7.66 -30.26 -2.61
N VAL A 65 -7.94 -30.13 -1.30
CA VAL A 65 -7.42 -31.02 -0.26
C VAL A 65 -7.90 -32.46 -0.46
N LYS A 66 -9.17 -32.66 -0.86
CA LYS A 66 -9.74 -34.00 -1.11
C LYS A 66 -9.04 -34.71 -2.27
N ALA A 67 -8.84 -34.00 -3.38
CA ALA A 67 -8.11 -34.54 -4.54
C ALA A 67 -6.65 -34.85 -4.19
N PHE A 68 -5.99 -33.97 -3.45
CA PHE A 68 -4.61 -34.17 -2.98
C PHE A 68 -4.48 -35.38 -2.06
N ALA A 69 -5.38 -35.53 -1.08
CA ALA A 69 -5.41 -36.67 -0.15
C ALA A 69 -5.80 -37.98 -0.84
N GLY A 70 -6.66 -37.95 -1.85
CA GLY A 70 -7.07 -39.10 -2.66
C GLY A 70 -6.02 -39.63 -3.63
N GLY A 71 -4.85 -38.96 -3.74
CA GLY A 71 -3.79 -39.33 -4.67
C GLY A 71 -3.98 -38.93 -6.12
N GLU A 72 -5.07 -38.18 -6.44
CA GLU A 72 -5.34 -37.65 -7.77
C GLU A 72 -4.34 -36.54 -8.19
N GLY A 73 -3.58 -36.04 -7.19
CA GLY A 73 -2.66 -34.92 -7.38
C GLY A 73 -3.38 -33.58 -7.49
N VAL A 74 -2.62 -32.49 -7.44
CA VAL A 74 -3.12 -31.14 -7.68
C VAL A 74 -2.38 -30.58 -8.88
N ASP A 75 -3.11 -29.94 -9.79
CA ASP A 75 -2.51 -29.22 -10.90
C ASP A 75 -1.50 -28.19 -10.38
N MET A 76 -0.27 -28.28 -10.84
CA MET A 76 0.82 -27.40 -10.44
C MET A 76 0.53 -25.92 -10.73
N MET A 77 -0.30 -25.62 -11.75
CA MET A 77 -0.75 -24.26 -12.01
C MET A 77 -1.71 -23.76 -10.95
N VAL A 78 -2.63 -24.60 -10.47
CA VAL A 78 -3.55 -24.25 -9.38
C VAL A 78 -2.76 -23.98 -8.10
N LEU A 79 -1.76 -24.82 -7.81
CA LEU A 79 -0.87 -24.62 -6.66
C LEU A 79 -0.08 -23.33 -6.76
N ALA A 80 0.49 -23.06 -7.93
CA ALA A 80 1.23 -21.83 -8.21
C ALA A 80 0.35 -20.57 -8.03
N GLU A 81 -0.89 -20.64 -8.46
CA GLU A 81 -1.87 -19.56 -8.26
C GLU A 81 -2.23 -19.35 -6.79
N ASN A 82 -2.38 -20.45 -6.02
CA ASN A 82 -2.63 -20.36 -4.60
C ASN A 82 -1.43 -19.75 -3.86
N MET A 83 -0.19 -20.10 -4.22
CA MET A 83 1.01 -19.45 -3.69
C MET A 83 1.05 -17.96 -4.02
N ALA A 84 0.75 -17.59 -5.26
CA ALA A 84 0.64 -16.20 -5.68
C ALA A 84 -0.41 -15.44 -4.86
N TRP A 85 -1.57 -16.07 -4.61
CA TRP A 85 -2.62 -15.49 -3.78
C TRP A 85 -2.13 -15.22 -2.36
N VAL A 86 -1.45 -16.17 -1.72
CA VAL A 86 -0.91 -16.01 -0.36
C VAL A 86 0.10 -14.87 -0.31
N MET A 87 1.07 -14.82 -1.25
CA MET A 87 2.05 -13.74 -1.34
C MET A 87 1.39 -12.37 -1.57
N GLY A 88 0.34 -12.32 -2.37
CA GLY A 88 -0.39 -11.07 -2.61
C GLY A 88 -1.20 -10.59 -1.41
N CYS A 89 -1.77 -11.52 -0.61
CA CYS A 89 -2.44 -11.19 0.63
C CYS A 89 -1.46 -10.68 1.69
N ASP A 90 -0.31 -11.33 1.80
CA ASP A 90 0.75 -11.00 2.75
C ASP A 90 2.14 -11.13 2.09
N PRO A 91 2.72 -10.04 1.55
CA PRO A 91 4.08 -10.06 1.02
C PRO A 91 5.15 -10.44 2.04
N HIS A 92 4.87 -10.23 3.34
CA HIS A 92 5.76 -10.58 4.44
C HIS A 92 5.57 -12.01 4.96
N PHE A 93 4.73 -12.80 4.28
CA PHE A 93 4.55 -14.20 4.65
C PHE A 93 5.89 -14.93 4.69
N LYS A 94 6.10 -15.72 5.77
CA LYS A 94 7.38 -16.37 6.11
C LYS A 94 8.04 -17.11 4.94
N TYR A 95 7.25 -17.67 4.02
CA TYR A 95 7.74 -18.50 2.91
C TYR A 95 7.64 -17.80 1.55
N THR A 96 7.42 -16.49 1.51
CA THR A 96 7.31 -15.74 0.25
C THR A 96 8.55 -15.92 -0.64
N LYS A 97 9.76 -15.92 -0.07
CA LYS A 97 11.01 -16.13 -0.82
C LYS A 97 11.03 -17.49 -1.51
N GLN A 98 10.69 -18.55 -0.78
CA GLN A 98 10.63 -19.91 -1.33
C GLN A 98 9.56 -20.04 -2.42
N TYR A 99 8.39 -19.40 -2.23
CA TYR A 99 7.35 -19.38 -3.26
C TYR A 99 7.81 -18.63 -4.51
N CYS A 100 8.45 -17.47 -4.37
CA CYS A 100 9.02 -16.74 -5.50
C CYS A 100 10.03 -17.59 -6.27
N GLU A 101 10.93 -18.28 -5.57
CA GLU A 101 11.95 -19.12 -6.17
C GLU A 101 11.32 -20.35 -6.86
N PHE A 102 10.36 -21.02 -6.21
CA PHE A 102 9.61 -22.13 -6.79
C PHE A 102 8.90 -21.72 -8.09
N LEU A 103 8.16 -20.59 -8.04
CA LEU A 103 7.41 -20.10 -9.20
C LEU A 103 8.34 -19.66 -10.34
N THR A 104 9.46 -19.03 -10.01
CA THR A 104 10.44 -18.57 -11.02
C THR A 104 11.16 -19.73 -11.67
N ARG A 105 11.61 -20.74 -10.89
CA ARG A 105 12.29 -21.94 -11.44
C ARG A 105 11.33 -22.85 -12.20
N GLY A 106 10.09 -23.00 -11.70
CA GLY A 106 9.12 -23.92 -12.31
C GLY A 106 8.43 -23.39 -13.55
N PHE A 107 8.09 -22.11 -13.56
CA PHE A 107 7.22 -21.53 -14.60
C PHE A 107 7.86 -20.35 -15.37
N GLY A 108 8.94 -19.77 -14.85
CA GLY A 108 9.63 -18.65 -15.47
C GLY A 108 8.75 -17.39 -15.59
N LYS A 109 9.07 -16.54 -16.58
CA LYS A 109 8.37 -15.26 -16.79
C LYS A 109 6.88 -15.39 -17.11
N LYS A 110 6.45 -16.51 -17.70
CA LYS A 110 5.04 -16.77 -18.04
C LYS A 110 4.13 -16.76 -16.82
N MET A 111 4.67 -17.12 -15.64
CA MET A 111 3.91 -17.07 -14.39
C MET A 111 3.53 -15.64 -14.01
N THR A 112 4.49 -14.72 -14.03
CA THR A 112 4.23 -13.30 -13.71
C THR A 112 3.23 -12.67 -14.68
N GLU A 113 3.34 -13.00 -15.98
CA GLU A 113 2.40 -12.53 -17.02
C GLU A 113 0.98 -13.10 -16.80
N GLY A 114 0.86 -14.39 -16.42
CA GLY A 114 -0.39 -15.05 -16.12
C GLY A 114 -1.08 -14.45 -14.89
N ILE A 115 -0.33 -14.19 -13.81
CA ILE A 115 -0.83 -13.54 -12.59
C ILE A 115 -1.28 -12.11 -12.90
N LEU A 116 -0.49 -11.35 -13.68
CA LEU A 116 -0.86 -9.99 -14.09
C LEU A 116 -2.18 -9.99 -14.87
N LYS A 117 -2.35 -10.94 -15.81
CA LYS A 117 -3.59 -11.09 -16.57
C LYS A 117 -4.78 -11.32 -15.62
N LYS A 118 -4.67 -12.27 -14.69
CA LYS A 118 -5.72 -12.54 -13.70
C LYS A 118 -6.08 -11.30 -12.87
N GLY A 119 -5.08 -10.51 -12.47
CA GLY A 119 -5.32 -9.26 -11.77
C GLY A 119 -6.09 -8.25 -12.64
N ARG A 120 -5.80 -8.17 -13.92
CA ARG A 120 -6.52 -7.30 -14.86
C ARG A 120 -7.96 -7.78 -15.10
N ASP A 121 -8.14 -9.08 -15.31
CA ASP A 121 -9.46 -9.68 -15.49
C ASP A 121 -10.34 -9.43 -14.24
N ALA A 122 -9.79 -9.57 -13.03
CA ALA A 122 -10.48 -9.23 -11.79
C ALA A 122 -10.83 -7.73 -11.70
N ALA A 123 -9.91 -6.85 -12.10
CA ALA A 123 -10.17 -5.41 -12.11
C ALA A 123 -11.28 -5.02 -13.10
N GLU A 124 -11.34 -5.66 -14.27
CA GLU A 124 -12.42 -5.48 -15.26
C GLU A 124 -13.77 -5.95 -14.74
N GLN A 125 -13.79 -6.98 -13.89
CA GLN A 125 -14.99 -7.47 -13.21
C GLN A 125 -15.40 -6.65 -11.98
N GLY A 126 -14.61 -5.63 -11.61
CA GLY A 126 -14.83 -4.80 -10.43
C GLY A 126 -14.35 -5.42 -9.12
N GLU A 127 -13.68 -6.57 -9.16
CA GLU A 127 -13.16 -7.29 -7.99
C GLU A 127 -11.81 -6.73 -7.55
N MET A 128 -11.80 -5.50 -7.03
CA MET A 128 -10.58 -4.73 -6.77
C MET A 128 -9.65 -5.39 -5.73
N ASP A 129 -10.21 -6.03 -4.69
CA ASP A 129 -9.40 -6.76 -3.70
C ASP A 129 -8.59 -7.88 -4.37
N GLN A 130 -9.24 -8.69 -5.23
CA GLN A 130 -8.58 -9.77 -5.96
C GLN A 130 -7.55 -9.22 -6.94
N ALA A 131 -7.88 -8.13 -7.64
CA ALA A 131 -6.97 -7.46 -8.55
C ALA A 131 -5.70 -7.00 -7.82
N CYS A 132 -5.84 -6.31 -6.68
CA CYS A 132 -4.72 -5.87 -5.86
C CYS A 132 -3.88 -7.04 -5.34
N ILE A 133 -4.50 -8.12 -4.86
CA ILE A 133 -3.79 -9.34 -4.42
C ILE A 133 -2.93 -9.89 -5.56
N MET A 134 -3.47 -10.00 -6.78
CA MET A 134 -2.70 -10.50 -7.93
C MET A 134 -1.58 -9.54 -8.34
N PHE A 135 -1.80 -8.23 -8.32
CA PHE A 135 -0.74 -7.27 -8.64
C PHE A 135 0.37 -7.27 -7.59
N ARG A 136 0.05 -7.38 -6.31
CA ARG A 136 1.03 -7.53 -5.22
C ARG A 136 1.85 -8.81 -5.37
N ALA A 137 1.21 -9.93 -5.76
CA ALA A 137 1.91 -11.18 -6.08
C ALA A 137 2.91 -11.01 -7.24
N CYS A 138 2.53 -10.28 -8.30
CA CYS A 138 3.45 -9.94 -9.38
C CYS A 138 4.66 -9.15 -8.86
N LEU A 139 4.42 -8.20 -7.93
CA LEU A 139 5.48 -7.36 -7.35
C LEU A 139 6.37 -8.11 -6.37
N CYS A 140 5.89 -9.20 -5.75
CA CYS A 140 6.73 -10.15 -5.02
C CYS A 140 7.68 -10.91 -5.96
N LEU A 141 7.21 -11.31 -7.15
CA LEU A 141 8.00 -12.02 -8.15
C LEU A 141 8.97 -11.10 -8.88
N GLN A 142 8.53 -9.91 -9.21
CA GLN A 142 9.33 -8.91 -9.92
C GLN A 142 8.91 -7.51 -9.43
N TYR A 143 9.65 -6.98 -8.48
CA TYR A 143 9.41 -5.73 -7.79
C TYR A 143 9.26 -4.51 -8.73
N ASP A 144 10.08 -4.42 -9.77
CA ASP A 144 10.10 -3.33 -10.74
C ASP A 144 9.24 -3.59 -11.98
N TYR A 145 8.27 -4.51 -11.89
CA TYR A 145 7.45 -4.84 -13.06
C TYR A 145 6.47 -3.71 -13.39
N LEU A 146 6.83 -2.89 -14.38
CA LEU A 146 6.08 -1.72 -14.83
C LEU A 146 4.57 -1.94 -14.89
N HIS A 147 4.15 -3.02 -15.55
CA HIS A 147 2.73 -3.26 -15.77
C HIS A 147 1.98 -3.63 -14.49
N ALA A 148 2.62 -4.32 -13.56
CA ALA A 148 2.04 -4.63 -12.26
C ALA A 148 1.94 -3.37 -11.39
N MET A 149 3.01 -2.57 -11.29
CA MET A 149 3.02 -1.29 -10.57
C MET A 149 1.90 -0.37 -11.06
N TYR A 150 1.82 -0.17 -12.37
CA TYR A 150 0.80 0.70 -12.97
C TYR A 150 -0.62 0.19 -12.75
N SER A 151 -0.86 -1.12 -12.91
CA SER A 151 -2.18 -1.71 -12.68
C SER A 151 -2.57 -1.65 -11.22
N TYR A 152 -1.62 -1.86 -10.30
CA TYR A 152 -1.82 -1.76 -8.87
C TYR A 152 -2.23 -0.36 -8.44
N THR A 153 -1.48 0.68 -8.86
CA THR A 153 -1.82 2.07 -8.54
C THR A 153 -3.19 2.49 -9.06
N ARG A 154 -3.61 1.98 -10.22
CA ARG A 154 -4.96 2.22 -10.75
C ARG A 154 -6.04 1.53 -9.92
N ALA A 155 -5.82 0.29 -9.49
CA ALA A 155 -6.76 -0.43 -8.64
C ALA A 155 -6.90 0.24 -7.27
N LEU A 156 -5.78 0.64 -6.64
CA LEU A 156 -5.77 1.41 -5.39
C LEU A 156 -6.58 2.71 -5.52
N ARG A 157 -6.43 3.40 -6.66
CA ARG A 157 -7.22 4.61 -6.91
C ARG A 157 -8.72 4.35 -6.94
N VAL A 158 -9.16 3.28 -7.58
CA VAL A 158 -10.60 2.89 -7.56
C VAL A 158 -11.04 2.58 -6.14
N MET A 159 -10.24 1.85 -5.37
CA MET A 159 -10.56 1.45 -4.00
C MET A 159 -10.79 2.67 -3.09
N TYR A 160 -9.86 3.64 -3.07
CA TYR A 160 -10.04 4.80 -2.21
C TYR A 160 -11.14 5.76 -2.69
N MET A 161 -11.45 5.79 -3.99
CA MET A 161 -12.55 6.60 -4.51
C MET A 161 -13.93 6.01 -4.22
N SER A 162 -14.03 4.70 -4.00
CA SER A 162 -15.29 4.00 -3.73
C SER A 162 -15.61 3.87 -2.23
N SER A 163 -14.66 4.16 -1.35
CA SER A 163 -14.84 4.02 0.11
C SER A 163 -15.17 5.36 0.77
N ARG A 164 -15.95 5.30 1.87
CA ARG A 164 -16.23 6.44 2.76
C ARG A 164 -15.50 6.35 4.10
N ASN A 165 -14.81 5.24 4.37
CA ASN A 165 -14.02 5.09 5.59
C ASN A 165 -12.74 5.90 5.45
N GLU A 166 -12.59 6.95 6.24
CA GLU A 166 -11.48 7.91 6.14
C GLU A 166 -10.12 7.28 6.43
N GLU A 167 -10.02 6.40 7.42
CA GLU A 167 -8.78 5.69 7.74
C GLU A 167 -8.34 4.79 6.59
N TYR A 168 -9.26 3.98 6.08
CA TYR A 168 -9.01 3.13 4.91
C TYR A 168 -8.57 3.96 3.70
N VAL A 169 -9.32 5.03 3.40
CA VAL A 169 -8.99 5.95 2.30
C VAL A 169 -7.60 6.56 2.48
N GLY A 170 -7.26 7.00 3.70
CA GLY A 170 -5.95 7.55 4.02
C GLY A 170 -4.81 6.55 3.76
N ARG A 171 -4.97 5.31 4.26
CA ARG A 171 -3.97 4.23 4.06
C ARG A 171 -3.81 3.86 2.58
N VAL A 172 -4.92 3.70 1.86
CA VAL A 172 -4.88 3.33 0.43
C VAL A 172 -4.32 4.46 -0.43
N LYS A 173 -4.61 5.73 -0.10
CA LYS A 173 -3.99 6.90 -0.77
C LYS A 173 -2.48 6.95 -0.55
N ALA A 174 -2.02 6.73 0.69
CA ALA A 174 -0.60 6.71 1.01
C ALA A 174 0.12 5.58 0.25
N GLU A 175 -0.44 4.37 0.27
CA GLU A 175 0.08 3.24 -0.51
C GLU A 175 0.14 3.57 -2.02
N CYS A 176 -0.91 4.16 -2.57
CA CYS A 176 -0.97 4.55 -3.98
C CYS A 176 0.11 5.57 -4.33
N LEU A 177 0.34 6.57 -3.47
CA LEU A 177 1.36 7.59 -3.67
C LEU A 177 2.76 6.99 -3.67
N ASP A 178 3.09 6.17 -2.67
CA ASP A 178 4.39 5.51 -2.56
C ASP A 178 4.72 4.67 -3.80
N TRP A 179 3.72 3.97 -4.36
CA TRP A 179 3.91 3.18 -5.58
C TRP A 179 3.99 4.04 -6.85
N LEU A 180 3.33 5.19 -6.91
CA LEU A 180 3.47 6.14 -8.03
C LEU A 180 4.84 6.81 -8.03
N GLU A 181 5.36 7.19 -6.85
CA GLU A 181 6.72 7.75 -6.73
C GLU A 181 7.75 6.71 -7.17
N LEU A 182 7.65 5.47 -6.67
CA LEU A 182 8.51 4.38 -7.07
C LEU A 182 8.42 4.07 -8.57
N LEU A 183 7.20 4.07 -9.14
CA LEU A 183 6.97 3.85 -10.56
C LEU A 183 7.71 4.87 -11.42
N THR A 184 7.69 6.15 -11.04
CA THR A 184 8.39 7.20 -11.78
C THR A 184 9.90 7.19 -11.57
N GLU A 185 10.37 6.71 -10.42
CA GLU A 185 11.80 6.50 -10.13
C GLU A 185 12.37 5.33 -10.95
N THR A 186 11.70 4.17 -10.94
CA THR A 186 12.17 2.95 -11.61
C THR A 186 11.96 2.97 -13.12
N HIS A 187 10.90 3.66 -13.57
CA HIS A 187 10.53 3.79 -14.99
C HIS A 187 10.40 5.25 -15.44
N PRO A 188 11.50 6.02 -15.43
CA PRO A 188 11.46 7.47 -15.63
C PRO A 188 10.98 7.92 -17.00
N ARG A 189 10.81 7.01 -17.98
CA ARG A 189 10.25 7.31 -19.32
C ARG A 189 8.77 6.93 -19.46
N PHE A 190 8.16 6.36 -18.42
CA PHE A 190 6.75 5.97 -18.44
C PHE A 190 5.85 7.15 -18.10
N ALA A 191 5.36 7.83 -19.12
CA ALA A 191 4.58 9.07 -18.99
C ALA A 191 3.37 8.95 -18.04
N MET A 192 2.61 7.84 -18.11
CA MET A 192 1.40 7.67 -17.30
C MET A 192 1.65 7.61 -15.79
N GLY A 193 2.85 7.20 -15.36
CA GLY A 193 3.26 7.30 -13.95
C GLY A 193 3.21 8.75 -13.47
N TYR A 194 3.84 9.66 -14.20
CA TYR A 194 3.83 11.08 -13.90
C TYR A 194 2.44 11.73 -14.01
N TYR A 195 1.60 11.26 -14.94
CA TYR A 195 0.23 11.73 -15.06
C TYR A 195 -0.54 11.52 -13.75
N TYR A 196 -0.56 10.29 -13.24
CA TYR A 196 -1.27 9.96 -12.01
C TYR A 196 -0.59 10.54 -10.77
N LEU A 197 0.73 10.60 -10.73
CA LEU A 197 1.49 11.20 -9.64
C LEU A 197 1.15 12.70 -9.47
N GLY A 198 1.05 13.44 -10.60
CA GLY A 198 0.65 14.83 -10.56
C GLY A 198 -0.76 15.02 -9.97
N TYR A 199 -1.71 14.17 -10.33
CA TYR A 199 -3.04 14.21 -9.71
C TYR A 199 -3.03 13.78 -8.23
N ALA A 200 -2.17 12.83 -7.84
CA ALA A 200 -2.03 12.45 -6.44
C ALA A 200 -1.53 13.64 -5.61
N TYR A 201 -0.49 14.33 -6.07
CA TYR A 201 0.02 15.53 -5.41
C TYR A 201 -0.98 16.69 -5.40
N LEU A 202 -1.71 16.91 -6.50
CA LEU A 202 -2.76 17.93 -6.55
C LEU A 202 -3.83 17.70 -5.46
N ASN A 203 -4.28 16.45 -5.32
CA ASN A 203 -5.29 16.10 -4.31
C ASN A 203 -4.79 16.23 -2.86
N MET A 204 -3.49 16.37 -2.67
CA MET A 204 -2.85 16.62 -1.37
C MET A 204 -2.54 18.10 -1.16
N GLY A 205 -2.85 18.97 -2.13
CA GLY A 205 -2.51 20.39 -2.09
C GLY A 205 -1.02 20.69 -2.29
N LEU A 206 -0.24 19.72 -2.81
CA LEU A 206 1.18 19.86 -3.11
C LEU A 206 1.36 20.33 -4.57
N TYR A 207 1.03 21.59 -4.82
CA TYR A 207 0.89 22.13 -6.17
C TYR A 207 2.21 22.16 -6.95
N ALA A 208 3.30 22.56 -6.34
CA ALA A 208 4.63 22.57 -6.95
C ALA A 208 5.08 21.16 -7.35
N LYS A 209 4.86 20.15 -6.47
CA LYS A 209 5.12 18.75 -6.80
C LYS A 209 4.23 18.23 -7.92
N ALA A 210 2.96 18.65 -7.95
CA ALA A 210 2.04 18.28 -9.03
C ALA A 210 2.52 18.79 -10.38
N VAL A 211 2.95 20.06 -10.44
CA VAL A 211 3.53 20.66 -11.66
C VAL A 211 4.82 19.97 -12.08
N ALA A 212 5.71 19.65 -11.13
CA ALA A 212 6.95 18.93 -11.42
C ALA A 212 6.66 17.55 -12.04
N ALA A 213 5.72 16.79 -11.47
CA ALA A 213 5.29 15.51 -12.01
C ALA A 213 4.67 15.66 -13.40
N TRP A 214 3.75 16.60 -13.61
CA TRP A 214 3.14 16.83 -14.91
C TRP A 214 4.13 17.34 -15.98
N ASN A 215 5.17 18.06 -15.62
CA ASN A 215 6.26 18.38 -16.55
C ASN A 215 7.02 17.11 -16.98
N GLY A 216 7.19 16.12 -16.07
CA GLY A 216 7.68 14.79 -16.41
C GLY A 216 6.76 14.09 -17.41
N PHE A 217 5.44 14.15 -17.21
CA PHE A 217 4.47 13.61 -18.17
C PHE A 217 4.59 14.30 -19.54
N LEU A 218 4.63 15.64 -19.59
CA LEU A 218 4.74 16.40 -20.84
C LEU A 218 6.03 16.09 -21.62
N LYS A 219 7.10 15.74 -20.92
CA LYS A 219 8.38 15.36 -21.52
C LYS A 219 8.28 14.04 -22.28
N TYR A 220 7.53 13.07 -21.76
CA TYR A 220 7.55 11.70 -22.30
C TYR A 220 6.29 11.28 -23.04
N THR A 221 5.16 12.01 -22.87
CA THR A 221 3.93 11.68 -23.59
C THR A 221 4.00 12.04 -25.08
N LYS A 222 3.44 11.17 -25.91
CA LYS A 222 3.22 11.42 -27.34
C LYS A 222 1.77 11.79 -27.66
N ASN A 223 0.86 11.70 -26.68
CA ASN A 223 -0.56 11.98 -26.86
C ASN A 223 -0.82 13.48 -26.78
N ASN A 224 -1.20 14.10 -27.88
CA ASN A 224 -1.44 15.54 -27.96
C ASN A 224 -2.69 15.99 -27.18
N LYS A 225 -3.72 15.12 -27.05
CA LYS A 225 -4.93 15.44 -26.27
C LYS A 225 -4.59 15.56 -24.79
N ASP A 226 -3.92 14.56 -24.26
CA ASP A 226 -3.53 14.53 -22.84
C ASP A 226 -2.49 15.63 -22.54
N ARG A 227 -1.60 15.92 -23.50
CA ARG A 227 -0.65 17.04 -23.41
C ARG A 227 -1.37 18.38 -23.25
N LYS A 228 -2.43 18.64 -24.03
CA LYS A 228 -3.22 19.87 -23.96
C LYS A 228 -3.97 19.94 -22.62
N GLU A 229 -4.56 18.83 -22.18
CA GLU A 229 -5.24 18.74 -20.89
C GLU A 229 -4.29 19.13 -19.75
N ILE A 230 -3.13 18.50 -19.66
CA ILE A 230 -2.18 18.74 -18.56
C ILE A 230 -1.60 20.16 -18.60
N ARG A 231 -1.34 20.74 -19.77
CA ARG A 231 -0.95 22.15 -19.86
C ARG A 231 -2.02 23.08 -19.28
N ASN A 232 -3.29 22.82 -19.60
CA ASN A 232 -4.40 23.58 -19.04
C ASN A 232 -4.49 23.42 -17.52
N ARG A 233 -4.26 22.20 -16.99
CA ARG A 233 -4.23 21.95 -15.53
C ARG A 233 -3.10 22.72 -14.85
N ILE A 234 -1.89 22.69 -15.40
CA ILE A 234 -0.75 23.47 -14.89
C ILE A 234 -1.10 24.96 -14.86
N GLN A 235 -1.73 25.47 -15.91
CA GLN A 235 -2.14 26.87 -15.96
C GLN A 235 -3.21 27.20 -14.91
N GLN A 236 -4.19 26.31 -14.69
CA GLN A 236 -5.24 26.49 -13.68
C GLN A 236 -4.71 26.57 -12.25
N ILE A 237 -3.60 25.90 -11.96
CA ILE A 237 -2.99 25.88 -10.62
C ILE A 237 -1.77 26.81 -10.50
N SER A 238 -1.55 27.71 -11.47
CA SER A 238 -0.40 28.61 -11.45
C SER A 238 -0.37 29.52 -10.22
N ASP A 239 -1.53 30.04 -9.81
CA ASP A 239 -1.64 30.89 -8.62
C ASP A 239 -1.44 30.08 -7.31
N PRO A 240 -2.11 28.92 -7.09
CA PRO A 240 -1.76 28.04 -5.98
C PRO A 240 -0.28 27.70 -5.87
N VAL A 241 0.42 27.46 -6.99
CA VAL A 241 1.88 27.19 -6.98
C VAL A 241 2.64 28.40 -6.45
N LYS A 242 2.34 29.60 -6.93
CA LYS A 242 3.02 30.82 -6.46
C LYS A 242 2.74 31.12 -4.99
N ILE A 243 1.52 30.85 -4.53
CA ILE A 243 1.20 30.95 -3.10
C ILE A 243 2.00 29.93 -2.28
N GLU A 244 2.11 28.68 -2.76
CA GLU A 244 2.95 27.66 -2.11
C GLU A 244 4.44 28.07 -2.09
N GLU A 245 4.95 28.67 -3.17
CA GLU A 245 6.31 29.23 -3.23
C GLU A 245 6.50 30.35 -2.19
N GLY A 246 5.55 31.28 -2.10
CA GLY A 246 5.60 32.34 -1.09
C GLY A 246 5.55 31.81 0.34
N CYS A 247 4.72 30.78 0.62
CA CYS A 247 4.70 30.09 1.90
C CYS A 247 6.05 29.42 2.22
N ASN A 248 6.66 28.76 1.23
CA ASN A 248 7.96 28.12 1.37
C ASN A 248 9.08 29.16 1.59
N ASP A 249 8.99 30.35 0.98
CA ASP A 249 9.92 31.44 1.24
C ASP A 249 9.85 31.92 2.70
N ILE A 250 8.65 32.10 3.24
CA ILE A 250 8.46 32.42 4.67
C ILE A 250 9.09 31.34 5.54
N MET A 251 8.80 30.05 5.27
CA MET A 251 9.36 28.92 6.05
C MET A 251 10.88 28.83 5.94
N ALA A 252 11.44 29.25 4.83
CA ALA A 252 12.91 29.29 4.60
C ALA A 252 13.59 30.56 5.18
N GLY A 253 12.85 31.43 5.85
CA GLY A 253 13.38 32.68 6.42
C GLY A 253 13.53 33.82 5.41
N ARG A 254 13.07 33.67 4.17
CA ARG A 254 13.03 34.72 3.14
C ARG A 254 11.75 35.53 3.27
N TYR A 255 11.60 36.21 4.42
CA TYR A 255 10.33 36.84 4.80
C TYR A 255 9.87 37.92 3.82
N VAL A 256 10.79 38.78 3.36
CA VAL A 256 10.45 39.88 2.43
C VAL A 256 9.93 39.32 1.10
N ASP A 257 10.61 38.33 0.54
CA ASP A 257 10.20 37.72 -0.73
C ASP A 257 8.85 37.00 -0.60
N GLY A 258 8.68 36.24 0.47
CA GLY A 258 7.44 35.56 0.76
C GLY A 258 6.27 36.50 0.98
N ILE A 259 6.44 37.56 1.79
CA ILE A 259 5.40 38.59 2.00
C ILE A 259 5.01 39.24 0.66
N ASN A 260 5.98 39.72 -0.14
CA ASN A 260 5.71 40.35 -1.43
C ASN A 260 4.93 39.43 -2.37
N THR A 261 5.28 38.12 -2.38
CA THR A 261 4.57 37.14 -3.19
C THR A 261 3.14 36.94 -2.70
N LEU A 262 2.95 36.76 -1.40
CA LEU A 262 1.65 36.41 -0.83
C LEU A 262 0.68 37.60 -0.81
N GLU A 263 1.16 38.84 -0.56
CA GLU A 263 0.32 40.03 -0.56
C GLU A 263 -0.44 40.25 -1.88
N ALA A 264 0.15 39.85 -3.01
CA ALA A 264 -0.49 39.97 -4.32
C ALA A 264 -1.81 39.20 -4.39
N TYR A 265 -1.98 38.18 -3.56
CA TYR A 265 -3.16 37.29 -3.55
C TYR A 265 -4.23 37.67 -2.52
N THR A 266 -3.96 38.60 -1.61
CA THR A 266 -4.91 39.05 -0.58
C THR A 266 -6.16 39.74 -1.11
N LYS A 267 -6.13 40.21 -2.38
CA LYS A 267 -7.26 40.86 -3.08
C LYS A 267 -7.83 40.02 -4.20
N THR A 268 -7.51 38.73 -4.23
CA THR A 268 -7.98 37.80 -5.26
C THR A 268 -8.97 36.80 -4.65
N GLN A 269 -9.42 35.83 -5.44
CA GLN A 269 -10.25 34.72 -4.99
C GLN A 269 -9.61 33.87 -3.86
N PHE A 270 -8.31 34.01 -3.61
CA PHE A 270 -7.59 33.28 -2.55
C PHE A 270 -7.63 34.00 -1.21
N ASN A 271 -8.28 35.17 -1.11
CA ASN A 271 -8.41 35.88 0.16
C ASN A 271 -9.11 35.06 1.27
N ASP A 272 -10.02 34.16 0.89
CA ASP A 272 -10.69 33.27 1.83
C ASP A 272 -9.93 31.97 2.13
N TRP A 273 -8.70 31.87 1.67
CA TRP A 273 -7.84 30.70 1.92
C TRP A 273 -6.94 30.97 3.13
N TRP A 274 -7.28 30.42 4.29
CA TRP A 274 -6.62 30.70 5.55
C TRP A 274 -5.08 30.51 5.55
N PRO A 275 -4.46 29.56 4.79
CA PRO A 275 -2.99 29.42 4.78
C PRO A 275 -2.29 30.67 4.25
N LEU A 276 -2.87 31.38 3.27
CA LEU A 276 -2.33 32.64 2.77
C LEU A 276 -2.11 33.65 3.92
N HIS A 277 -3.13 33.84 4.74
CA HIS A 277 -3.07 34.79 5.87
C HIS A 277 -2.20 34.29 7.02
N TYR A 278 -2.16 32.97 7.24
CA TYR A 278 -1.30 32.38 8.27
C TYR A 278 0.17 32.64 7.97
N TYR A 279 0.65 32.33 6.74
CA TYR A 279 2.04 32.56 6.38
C TYR A 279 2.39 34.05 6.25
N LEU A 280 1.47 34.90 5.81
CA LEU A 280 1.64 36.36 5.90
C LEU A 280 1.83 36.81 7.34
N GLY A 281 1.00 36.30 8.28
CA GLY A 281 1.12 36.59 9.71
C GLY A 281 2.49 36.21 10.26
N ILE A 282 2.97 35.01 9.94
CA ILE A 282 4.32 34.55 10.32
C ILE A 282 5.39 35.46 9.71
N GLY A 283 5.29 35.78 8.41
CA GLY A 283 6.24 36.64 7.73
C GLY A 283 6.36 38.03 8.38
N TYR A 284 5.24 38.68 8.69
CA TYR A 284 5.21 39.97 9.36
C TYR A 284 5.74 39.89 10.80
N GLN A 285 5.37 38.84 11.54
CA GLN A 285 5.86 38.63 12.92
C GLN A 285 7.38 38.52 12.94
N MET A 286 7.93 37.72 12.06
CA MET A 286 9.39 37.50 11.97
C MET A 286 10.15 38.71 11.40
N SER A 287 9.46 39.56 10.61
CA SER A 287 9.99 40.86 10.13
C SER A 287 9.83 41.99 11.13
N GLY A 288 9.18 41.77 12.28
CA GLY A 288 8.98 42.75 13.34
C GLY A 288 7.71 43.62 13.19
N ASP A 289 6.91 43.46 12.14
CA ASP A 289 5.61 44.13 12.01
C ASP A 289 4.51 43.37 12.73
N VAL A 290 4.53 43.48 14.06
CA VAL A 290 3.58 42.79 14.95
C VAL A 290 2.13 43.21 14.69
N LYS A 291 1.88 44.47 14.26
CA LYS A 291 0.50 44.92 14.01
C LYS A 291 -0.08 44.27 12.76
N ALA A 292 0.70 44.16 11.68
CA ALA A 292 0.31 43.45 10.49
C ALA A 292 0.12 41.97 10.78
N ALA A 293 1.04 41.35 11.53
CA ALA A 293 0.94 39.96 11.94
C ALA A 293 -0.38 39.64 12.66
N VAL A 294 -0.73 40.42 13.68
CA VAL A 294 -1.99 40.25 14.42
C VAL A 294 -3.21 40.42 13.52
N THR A 295 -3.14 41.32 12.54
CA THR A 295 -4.22 41.56 11.60
C THR A 295 -4.44 40.33 10.73
N GLU A 296 -3.36 39.75 10.17
CA GLU A 296 -3.44 38.56 9.34
C GLU A 296 -3.88 37.32 10.12
N PHE A 297 -3.35 37.11 11.33
CA PHE A 297 -3.80 36.01 12.21
C PHE A 297 -5.28 36.09 12.58
N LYS A 298 -5.82 37.32 12.78
CA LYS A 298 -7.26 37.50 13.01
C LYS A 298 -8.10 37.12 11.79
N LYS A 299 -7.60 37.35 10.56
CA LYS A 299 -8.25 36.87 9.32
C LYS A 299 -8.26 35.35 9.27
N VAL A 300 -7.14 34.70 9.63
CA VAL A 300 -7.11 33.22 9.72
C VAL A 300 -8.24 32.74 10.63
N LEU A 301 -8.38 33.31 11.83
CA LEU A 301 -9.41 32.89 12.78
C LEU A 301 -10.84 33.27 12.36
N ALA A 302 -11.01 34.24 11.47
CA ALA A 302 -12.30 34.54 10.87
C ALA A 302 -12.71 33.48 9.82
N ILE A 303 -11.75 32.90 9.10
CA ILE A 303 -11.96 31.85 8.10
C ILE A 303 -11.99 30.47 8.76
N ASN A 304 -11.04 30.19 9.65
CA ASN A 304 -10.90 28.94 10.40
C ASN A 304 -10.83 29.24 11.92
N GLY A 305 -11.97 29.29 12.54
CA GLY A 305 -12.11 29.68 13.97
C GLY A 305 -11.48 28.73 14.96
N SER A 306 -11.05 27.53 14.53
CA SER A 306 -10.42 26.51 15.39
C SER A 306 -8.92 26.29 15.09
N HIS A 307 -8.29 27.19 14.35
CA HIS A 307 -6.87 27.04 13.98
C HIS A 307 -5.96 27.28 15.21
N LEU A 308 -5.52 26.22 15.84
CA LEU A 308 -4.76 26.24 17.10
C LEU A 308 -3.42 26.96 16.95
N GLU A 309 -2.67 26.70 15.90
CA GLU A 309 -1.35 27.31 15.66
C GLU A 309 -1.46 28.82 15.62
N THR A 310 -2.47 29.38 14.94
CA THR A 310 -2.71 30.81 14.91
C THR A 310 -3.05 31.40 16.29
N MET A 311 -3.82 30.65 17.09
CA MET A 311 -4.11 31.10 18.45
C MET A 311 -2.86 31.09 19.33
N LYS A 312 -1.97 30.10 19.18
CA LYS A 312 -0.69 30.01 19.90
C LYS A 312 0.23 31.16 19.51
N GLU A 313 0.31 31.50 18.21
CA GLU A 313 1.07 32.67 17.74
C GLU A 313 0.52 34.00 18.34
N LEU A 314 -0.79 34.16 18.37
CA LEU A 314 -1.41 35.34 19.00
C LEU A 314 -1.13 35.41 20.50
N VAL A 315 -1.17 34.27 21.22
CA VAL A 315 -0.80 34.22 22.65
C VAL A 315 0.65 34.68 22.83
N SER A 316 1.58 34.14 22.05
CA SER A 316 2.99 34.51 22.10
C SER A 316 3.21 36.03 21.86
N ILE A 317 2.51 36.60 20.88
CA ILE A 317 2.55 38.04 20.63
C ILE A 317 2.01 38.83 21.81
N TYR A 318 0.85 38.47 22.38
CA TYR A 318 0.26 39.17 23.51
C TYR A 318 1.08 39.01 24.80
N GLU A 319 1.76 37.89 25.00
CA GLU A 319 2.73 37.70 26.08
C GLU A 319 3.87 38.69 26.00
N SER A 320 4.45 38.85 24.78
CA SER A 320 5.52 39.83 24.58
C SER A 320 5.10 41.28 24.79
N GLN A 321 3.79 41.57 24.65
CA GLN A 321 3.20 42.89 24.87
C GLN A 321 2.67 43.10 26.30
N GLY A 322 2.60 42.04 27.13
CA GLY A 322 1.99 42.08 28.46
C GLY A 322 0.48 42.22 28.45
N ASP A 323 -0.19 41.92 27.33
CA ASP A 323 -1.66 41.99 27.19
C ASP A 323 -2.32 40.73 27.78
N LYS A 324 -2.67 40.81 29.07
CA LYS A 324 -3.31 39.71 29.82
C LYS A 324 -4.70 39.34 29.26
N ASP A 325 -5.45 40.28 28.71
CA ASP A 325 -6.80 40.00 28.21
C ASP A 325 -6.71 39.22 26.89
N GLY A 326 -5.78 39.61 26.02
CA GLY A 326 -5.46 38.87 24.77
C GLY A 326 -5.03 37.45 25.06
N ILE A 327 -4.11 37.27 26.00
CA ILE A 327 -3.64 35.94 26.45
C ILE A 327 -4.79 35.07 26.90
N ASN A 328 -5.57 35.56 27.91
CA ASN A 328 -6.67 34.81 28.51
C ASN A 328 -7.75 34.42 27.49
N LYS A 329 -8.03 35.31 26.53
CA LYS A 329 -9.01 35.06 25.45
C LYS A 329 -8.65 33.86 24.60
N TYR A 330 -7.40 33.78 24.16
CA TYR A 330 -6.98 32.69 23.25
C TYR A 330 -6.58 31.43 24.00
N ALA A 331 -5.95 31.51 25.17
CA ALA A 331 -5.60 30.37 25.99
C ALA A 331 -6.84 29.52 26.37
N LYS A 332 -7.94 30.14 26.77
CA LYS A 332 -9.20 29.42 27.03
C LYS A 332 -9.76 28.73 25.78
N LYS A 333 -9.64 29.35 24.59
CA LYS A 333 -10.11 28.76 23.36
C LYS A 333 -9.25 27.55 22.97
N ILE A 334 -7.92 27.66 23.11
CA ILE A 334 -6.98 26.57 22.87
C ILE A 334 -7.36 25.38 23.74
N GLU A 335 -7.52 25.57 25.06
CA GLU A 335 -7.87 24.50 25.98
C GLU A 335 -9.16 23.76 25.57
N LEU A 336 -10.20 24.52 25.21
CA LEU A 336 -11.49 23.97 24.79
C LEU A 336 -11.35 23.14 23.48
N ILE A 337 -10.58 23.63 22.50
CA ILE A 337 -10.40 22.95 21.23
C ILE A 337 -9.53 21.71 21.41
N GLU A 338 -8.41 21.80 22.14
CA GLU A 338 -7.53 20.66 22.43
C GLU A 338 -8.29 19.55 23.18
N LYS A 339 -9.16 19.91 24.13
CA LYS A 339 -10.02 18.95 24.83
C LYS A 339 -11.00 18.26 23.86
N ALA A 340 -11.68 19.04 23.02
CA ALA A 340 -12.62 18.48 22.04
C ALA A 340 -11.91 17.56 21.03
N GLN A 341 -10.73 17.96 20.54
CA GLN A 341 -9.93 17.14 19.64
C GLN A 341 -9.44 15.84 20.31
N ALA A 342 -9.02 15.90 21.58
CA ALA A 342 -8.62 14.72 22.33
C ALA A 342 -9.78 13.74 22.54
N GLU A 343 -11.00 14.24 22.83
CA GLU A 343 -12.20 13.42 22.94
C GLU A 343 -12.57 12.75 21.61
N GLU A 344 -12.50 13.49 20.50
CA GLU A 344 -12.78 12.98 19.16
C GLU A 344 -11.74 11.94 18.73
N GLN A 345 -10.44 12.22 18.95
CA GLN A 345 -9.36 11.25 18.68
C GLN A 345 -9.52 9.97 19.51
N ALA A 346 -9.89 10.10 20.81
CA ALA A 346 -10.12 8.95 21.66
C ALA A 346 -11.31 8.09 21.16
N LYS A 347 -12.36 8.73 20.64
CA LYS A 347 -13.50 8.05 20.02
C LYS A 347 -13.07 7.32 18.73
N LEU A 348 -12.40 8.03 17.84
CA LEU A 348 -11.91 7.47 16.57
C LEU A 348 -10.96 6.29 16.81
N ARG A 349 -10.05 6.42 17.80
CA ARG A 349 -9.15 5.33 18.18
C ARG A 349 -9.90 4.09 18.64
N LYS A 350 -10.94 4.23 19.45
CA LYS A 350 -11.78 3.11 19.89
C LYS A 350 -12.52 2.46 18.72
N GLU A 351 -13.01 3.25 17.77
CA GLU A 351 -13.68 2.75 16.56
C GLU A 351 -12.69 1.98 15.69
N THR A 352 -11.47 2.51 15.50
CA THR A 352 -10.38 1.85 14.76
C THR A 352 -9.95 0.54 15.44
N GLU A 353 -9.74 0.56 16.77
CA GLU A 353 -9.39 -0.64 17.53
C GLU A 353 -10.48 -1.72 17.44
N ALA A 354 -11.76 -1.31 17.44
CA ALA A 354 -12.88 -2.24 17.26
C ALA A 354 -12.94 -2.81 15.84
N GLU A 355 -12.62 -2.01 14.82
CA GLU A 355 -12.54 -2.47 13.44
C GLU A 355 -11.33 -3.39 13.23
N ASP A 356 -10.16 -3.03 13.73
CA ASP A 356 -8.96 -3.85 13.69
C ASP A 356 -9.17 -5.19 14.40
N LYS A 357 -9.86 -5.19 15.54
CA LYS A 357 -10.23 -6.42 16.25
C LYS A 357 -11.14 -7.32 15.40
N LYS A 358 -12.16 -6.75 14.72
CA LYS A 358 -13.01 -7.51 13.79
C LYS A 358 -12.21 -8.09 12.62
N ILE A 359 -11.24 -7.32 12.09
CA ILE A 359 -10.36 -7.80 11.02
C ILE A 359 -9.48 -8.94 11.52
N GLN A 360 -8.88 -8.81 12.72
CA GLN A 360 -8.07 -9.85 13.37
C GLN A 360 -8.88 -11.10 13.68
N GLU A 361 -10.14 -10.98 14.09
CA GLU A 361 -11.03 -12.13 14.28
C GLU A 361 -11.32 -12.88 12.98
N GLN A 362 -11.17 -12.23 11.84
CA GLN A 362 -11.28 -12.85 10.51
C GLN A 362 -9.93 -13.39 9.99
N GLU A 363 -8.81 -12.97 10.57
CA GLU A 363 -7.50 -13.54 10.26
C GLU A 363 -7.34 -14.93 10.88
N PRO A 364 -6.64 -15.85 10.20
CA PRO A 364 -6.30 -17.15 10.81
C PRO A 364 -5.39 -16.92 12.01
N GLU A 365 -5.72 -17.52 13.12
CA GLU A 365 -5.08 -17.29 14.44
C GLU A 365 -3.58 -17.57 14.47
N LYS A 366 -3.11 -18.48 13.64
CA LYS A 366 -1.70 -18.72 13.31
C LYS A 366 -1.60 -19.44 11.97
N LEU A 367 -0.65 -19.05 11.14
CA LEU A 367 -0.19 -19.82 9.97
C LEU A 367 0.63 -21.05 10.42
N GLU A 368 0.34 -21.60 11.60
CA GLU A 368 0.94 -22.83 12.07
C GLU A 368 0.08 -24.00 11.60
N PRO A 369 0.71 -24.97 10.99
CA PRO A 369 0.05 -26.08 10.37
C PRO A 369 -0.45 -27.10 11.39
N GLU A 370 -1.75 -27.42 11.37
CA GLU A 370 -2.30 -28.62 12.04
C GLU A 370 -2.15 -29.83 11.12
N TYR A 371 -1.70 -30.93 11.71
CA TYR A 371 -1.51 -32.21 11.01
C TYR A 371 -2.84 -32.95 10.87
N ILE A 372 -3.24 -33.29 9.64
CA ILE A 372 -4.37 -34.20 9.40
C ILE A 372 -3.78 -35.56 9.03
N GLU A 373 -4.08 -36.59 9.82
CA GLU A 373 -3.79 -37.96 9.44
C GLU A 373 -4.76 -38.36 8.32
N THR A 374 -4.25 -38.73 7.17
CA THR A 374 -5.04 -39.33 6.09
C THR A 374 -5.04 -40.84 6.31
N ASP A 375 -6.24 -41.43 6.46
CA ASP A 375 -6.43 -42.85 6.57
C ASP A 375 -6.24 -43.48 5.18
N GLU A 376 -5.14 -44.22 5.01
CA GLU A 376 -4.85 -44.94 3.76
C GLU A 376 -5.71 -46.19 3.56
N SER A 377 -6.66 -46.52 4.49
CA SER A 377 -7.45 -47.74 4.44
C SER A 377 -8.59 -47.73 3.41
N GLN A 378 -8.77 -46.69 2.60
CA GLN A 378 -9.82 -46.58 1.58
C GLN A 378 -9.31 -46.65 0.12
N ARG A 379 -8.15 -47.22 -0.13
CA ARG A 379 -7.80 -47.58 -1.51
C ARG A 379 -8.48 -48.93 -1.81
N GLU A 380 -9.59 -48.91 -2.53
CA GLU A 380 -10.11 -50.12 -3.17
C GLU A 380 -9.07 -50.58 -4.22
N ASP A 381 -8.53 -51.77 -4.02
CA ASP A 381 -7.67 -52.45 -4.98
C ASP A 381 -8.44 -52.71 -6.28
N GLU A 382 -8.12 -51.97 -7.34
CA GLU A 382 -8.49 -52.38 -8.70
C GLU A 382 -7.69 -53.64 -9.05
N PRO A 383 -8.34 -54.72 -9.53
CA PRO A 383 -7.66 -55.97 -9.87
C PRO A 383 -6.72 -55.80 -11.06
N ALA A 384 -5.45 -55.99 -10.86
CA ALA A 384 -4.46 -56.11 -11.93
C ALA A 384 -4.74 -57.38 -12.75
N ASP A 385 -5.11 -57.18 -13.99
CA ASP A 385 -5.11 -58.25 -15.01
C ASP A 385 -3.67 -58.73 -15.31
N GLY A 386 -3.51 -60.07 -15.33
CA GLY A 386 -2.28 -60.80 -15.18
C GLY A 386 -1.32 -60.79 -16.35
N ASP A 387 -0.10 -61.09 -16.08
CA ASP A 387 0.58 -62.32 -16.53
C ASP A 387 2.00 -62.45 -15.94
N GLY A 388 2.20 -63.57 -15.30
CA GLY A 388 3.36 -64.44 -15.22
C GLY A 388 4.77 -63.93 -14.91
N LYS A 389 5.32 -64.24 -13.72
CA LYS A 389 6.34 -65.26 -13.47
C LYS A 389 6.96 -65.19 -12.07
N LYS A 390 7.11 -66.40 -11.53
CA LYS A 390 7.64 -66.75 -10.20
C LYS A 390 9.04 -66.21 -9.91
N GLY A 391 9.25 -65.80 -8.63
CA GLY A 391 10.57 -65.70 -8.03
C GLY A 391 10.45 -65.43 -6.52
N ALA A 392 10.77 -66.46 -5.72
CA ALA A 392 10.70 -66.46 -4.27
C ALA A 392 11.77 -65.57 -3.62
N GLY A 393 11.42 -64.90 -2.49
CA GLY A 393 12.36 -64.26 -1.59
C GLY A 393 11.61 -63.65 -0.39
N LYS A 394 11.58 -64.37 0.73
CA LYS A 394 11.15 -63.89 2.05
C LYS A 394 12.07 -62.76 2.50
N ASP A 395 11.53 -61.66 3.00
CA ASP A 395 11.85 -61.19 4.35
C ASP A 395 10.86 -60.09 4.75
N GLY A 396 10.29 -60.24 5.92
CA GLY A 396 9.27 -59.36 6.47
C GLY A 396 9.88 -58.08 7.05
N ALA A 397 9.46 -56.96 6.50
CA ALA A 397 9.52 -55.69 7.17
C ALA A 397 8.08 -55.16 7.28
N LYS A 398 7.61 -54.97 8.49
CA LYS A 398 6.31 -54.34 8.78
C LYS A 398 6.35 -52.93 8.24
N ASP A 399 5.66 -52.68 7.13
CA ASP A 399 5.40 -51.35 6.62
C ASP A 399 4.52 -50.61 7.64
N GLN A 400 5.09 -49.56 8.24
CA GLN A 400 4.31 -48.58 8.97
C GLN A 400 3.57 -47.70 7.94
N PRO A 401 2.31 -47.33 8.18
CA PRO A 401 1.55 -46.48 7.24
C PRO A 401 2.28 -45.15 7.01
N LYS A 402 2.54 -44.86 5.75
CA LYS A 402 3.15 -43.58 5.32
C LYS A 402 2.16 -42.45 5.58
N LYS A 403 2.45 -41.62 6.58
CA LYS A 403 1.62 -40.49 6.97
C LYS A 403 1.84 -39.35 5.97
N THR A 404 0.83 -38.98 5.20
CA THR A 404 0.80 -37.76 4.42
C THR A 404 0.35 -36.61 5.33
N LEU A 405 1.22 -35.63 5.53
CA LEU A 405 1.02 -34.58 6.50
C LEU A 405 0.25 -33.42 5.91
N VAL A 406 -0.99 -33.18 6.31
CA VAL A 406 -1.81 -32.03 5.93
C VAL A 406 -1.97 -31.13 7.15
N LYS A 407 -1.54 -29.87 7.01
CA LYS A 407 -1.58 -28.87 8.07
C LYS A 407 -2.71 -27.86 7.85
N ARG A 408 -3.59 -27.61 8.81
CA ARG A 408 -4.66 -26.61 8.77
C ARG A 408 -4.23 -25.28 9.39
N LEU A 409 -4.71 -24.18 8.84
CA LEU A 409 -4.77 -22.92 9.56
C LEU A 409 -5.86 -23.04 10.63
N GLY A 410 -5.49 -22.81 11.90
CA GLY A 410 -6.43 -22.83 13.01
C GLY A 410 -7.55 -21.80 12.76
N SER A 411 -8.79 -22.26 12.68
CA SER A 411 -9.95 -21.37 12.76
C SER A 411 -10.42 -21.34 14.21
N LYS A 412 -10.55 -20.16 14.80
CA LYS A 412 -11.29 -19.98 16.05
C LYS A 412 -12.68 -20.60 15.92
N LYS A 413 -13.05 -21.43 16.89
CA LYS A 413 -14.44 -21.80 17.11
C LYS A 413 -15.20 -20.64 17.72
#